data_68d8f1e1536c0d53992825980975ca8e
#
_entry.id   68d8f1e1536c0d53992825980975ca8e
#
_cell.length_a   1.000
_cell.length_b   1.000
_cell.length_c   1.000
_cell.angle_alpha   90.00
_cell.angle_beta   90.00
_cell.angle_gamma   90.00
#
_symmetry.space_group_name_H-M   'P 1'
#
loop_
_entity.id
_entity.type
_entity.pdbx_description
1 polymer ?
#
loop_
_entity_poly.entity_id
_entity_poly.type
_entity_poly.pdbx_seq_one_letter_code
_entity_poly.pdbx_strand_id
1 'polypeptide(L)'
;RDGSNKDLLGYVRKRGMWPSNSSRFCTSDLKRDPISREIRRIMKERGATRAINCMGLRAEESANRAKALPWKLNTRLTNTKRTVHDCNPILQMKEHEVYAAVAAAGQEVHWAYKAGMNRLSCSFCVLAGKEDLRTAAKLRPDLLQTYLDLEQEIGHTFQNKRSLAEITA
;
A
#
# COMPACT_ATOMS: atom_id res chain seq x y z
N ARG A 1 6.69 1.19 25.67
CA ARG A 1 6.89 1.08 24.21
C ARG A 1 8.38 0.91 24.01
N ASP A 2 8.78 -0.16 23.37
CA ASP A 2 10.16 -0.65 23.27
C ASP A 2 11.08 0.17 22.35
N GLY A 3 10.66 1.33 21.86
CA GLY A 3 11.46 2.19 20.97
C GLY A 3 11.81 1.60 19.59
N SER A 4 11.38 0.37 19.31
CA SER A 4 11.67 -0.28 18.02
C SER A 4 10.95 0.42 16.87
N ASN A 5 11.66 0.68 15.78
CA ASN A 5 11.06 1.15 14.54
C ASN A 5 10.06 0.11 14.05
N LYS A 6 8.79 0.53 13.94
CA LYS A 6 7.72 -0.32 13.41
C LYS A 6 7.77 -0.30 11.88
N ASP A 7 8.73 -0.99 11.31
CA ASP A 7 8.84 -1.19 9.87
C ASP A 7 8.35 -2.58 9.44
N LEU A 8 8.26 -2.79 8.13
CA LEU A 8 7.77 -4.05 7.58
C LEU A 8 8.66 -5.23 7.96
N LEU A 9 9.97 -5.08 7.84
CA LEU A 9 10.91 -6.18 8.07
C LEU A 9 10.95 -6.60 9.55
N GLY A 10 10.87 -5.64 10.46
CA GLY A 10 10.72 -5.90 11.90
C GLY A 10 9.42 -6.66 12.21
N TYR A 11 8.31 -6.32 11.55
CA TYR A 11 7.06 -7.08 11.70
C TYR A 11 7.16 -8.50 11.12
N VAL A 12 7.80 -8.65 9.96
CA VAL A 12 8.03 -9.97 9.33
C VAL A 12 8.88 -10.85 10.24
N ARG A 13 10.01 -10.32 10.73
CA ARG A 13 10.88 -11.04 11.69
C ARG A 13 10.14 -11.47 12.94
N LYS A 14 9.38 -10.57 13.56
CA LYS A 14 8.60 -10.86 14.77
C LYS A 14 7.51 -11.91 14.55
N ARG A 15 6.90 -11.95 13.36
CA ARG A 15 5.82 -12.88 13.02
C ARG A 15 6.31 -14.19 12.42
N GLY A 16 7.57 -14.26 12.00
CA GLY A 16 8.14 -15.41 11.29
C GLY A 16 7.49 -15.68 9.93
N MET A 17 6.82 -14.68 9.33
CA MET A 17 6.12 -14.86 8.07
C MET A 17 5.96 -13.56 7.28
N TRP A 18 5.94 -13.66 5.96
CA TRP A 18 5.60 -12.56 5.07
C TRP A 18 4.10 -12.25 5.09
N PRO A 19 3.69 -11.02 4.75
CA PRO A 19 2.27 -10.73 4.47
C PRO A 19 1.75 -11.63 3.32
N SER A 20 0.44 -11.85 3.30
CA SER A 20 -0.23 -12.60 2.24
C SER A 20 -1.56 -11.96 1.86
N ASN A 21 -2.28 -12.53 0.89
CA ASN A 21 -3.64 -12.09 0.55
C ASN A 21 -4.61 -12.16 1.75
N SER A 22 -4.47 -13.18 2.59
CA SER A 22 -5.30 -13.40 3.78
C SER A 22 -4.79 -12.67 5.02
N SER A 23 -3.48 -12.41 5.10
CA SER A 23 -2.83 -11.76 6.26
C SER A 23 -2.12 -10.48 5.83
N ARG A 24 -2.88 -9.39 5.61
CA ARG A 24 -2.36 -8.08 5.14
C ARG A 24 -1.99 -7.15 6.29
N PHE A 25 -1.22 -7.62 7.27
CA PHE A 25 -0.79 -6.78 8.39
C PHE A 25 0.03 -5.55 7.94
N CYS A 26 0.74 -5.64 6.82
CA CYS A 26 1.40 -4.48 6.21
C CYS A 26 0.41 -3.37 5.83
N THR A 27 -0.82 -3.73 5.47
CA THR A 27 -1.88 -2.75 5.14
C THR A 27 -2.56 -2.21 6.40
N SER A 28 -2.90 -3.09 7.37
CA SER A 28 -3.55 -2.66 8.60
C SER A 28 -2.62 -1.82 9.47
N ASP A 29 -1.46 -2.35 9.80
CA ASP A 29 -0.63 -1.83 10.88
C ASP A 29 0.32 -0.72 10.42
N LEU A 30 0.81 -0.79 9.16
CA LEU A 30 1.81 0.15 8.63
C LEU A 30 1.24 1.21 7.67
N LYS A 31 0.00 1.05 7.20
CA LYS A 31 -0.64 2.03 6.31
C LYS A 31 -1.92 2.60 6.93
N ARG A 32 -2.96 1.78 7.07
CA ARG A 32 -4.27 2.23 7.54
C ARG A 32 -4.25 2.83 8.95
N ASP A 33 -3.56 2.20 9.89
CA ASP A 33 -3.54 2.66 11.28
C ASP A 33 -2.74 3.95 11.47
N PRO A 34 -1.56 4.15 10.86
CA PRO A 34 -0.87 5.44 10.84
C PRO A 34 -1.71 6.55 10.22
N ILE A 35 -2.31 6.32 9.03
CA ILE A 35 -3.20 7.29 8.37
C ILE A 35 -4.37 7.66 9.29
N SER A 36 -5.01 6.67 9.90
CA SER A 36 -6.12 6.89 10.83
C SER A 36 -5.73 7.71 12.07
N ARG A 37 -4.50 7.52 12.57
CA ARG A 37 -3.97 8.34 13.68
C ARG A 37 -3.74 9.78 13.22
N GLU A 38 -3.19 9.95 12.04
CA GLU A 38 -2.88 11.25 11.48
C GLU A 38 -4.16 12.06 11.18
N ILE A 39 -5.18 11.45 10.59
CA ILE A 39 -6.49 12.09 10.40
C ILE A 39 -7.03 12.60 11.75
N ARG A 40 -6.99 11.77 12.79
CA ARG A 40 -7.46 12.17 14.12
C ARG A 40 -6.63 13.31 14.73
N ARG A 41 -5.31 13.29 14.53
CA ARG A 41 -4.39 14.34 15.00
C ARG A 41 -4.73 15.67 14.33
N ILE A 42 -4.80 15.68 13.00
CA ILE A 42 -5.09 16.89 12.21
C ILE A 42 -6.48 17.45 12.57
N MET A 43 -7.50 16.59 12.69
CA MET A 43 -8.84 17.03 13.09
C MET A 43 -8.83 17.71 14.45
N LYS A 44 -8.11 17.11 15.43
CA LYS A 44 -7.99 17.70 16.77
C LYS A 44 -7.28 19.05 16.75
N GLU A 45 -6.16 19.15 16.04
CA GLU A 45 -5.36 20.38 15.94
C GLU A 45 -6.12 21.53 15.28
N ARG A 46 -6.97 21.19 14.29
CA ARG A 46 -7.78 22.17 13.56
C ARG A 46 -9.16 22.44 14.17
N GLY A 47 -9.52 21.78 15.27
CA GLY A 47 -10.86 21.84 15.84
C GLY A 47 -11.95 21.31 14.90
N ALA A 48 -11.59 20.50 13.90
CA ALA A 48 -12.51 20.01 12.87
C ALA A 48 -13.36 18.85 13.38
N THR A 49 -14.67 18.95 13.19
CA THR A 49 -15.64 17.88 13.51
C THR A 49 -15.98 17.02 12.30
N ARG A 50 -15.59 17.45 11.09
CA ARG A 50 -15.84 16.71 9.84
C ARG A 50 -14.55 16.59 9.03
N ALA A 51 -14.34 15.44 8.37
CA ALA A 51 -13.23 15.21 7.45
C ALA A 51 -13.65 14.30 6.30
N ILE A 52 -12.99 14.49 5.16
CA ILE A 52 -13.10 13.62 4.00
C ILE A 52 -11.72 12.97 3.78
N ASN A 53 -11.69 11.65 3.74
CA ASN A 53 -10.51 10.86 3.40
C ASN A 53 -10.60 10.47 1.92
N CYS A 54 -9.92 11.23 1.05
CA CYS A 54 -9.89 10.94 -0.38
C CYS A 54 -8.85 9.85 -0.70
N MET A 55 -9.26 8.88 -1.51
CA MET A 55 -8.40 7.76 -1.93
C MET A 55 -8.43 7.59 -3.44
N GLY A 56 -7.26 7.35 -4.03
CA GLY A 56 -7.10 7.06 -5.47
C GLY A 56 -7.43 5.60 -5.82
N LEU A 57 -8.64 5.13 -5.46
CA LEU A 57 -9.10 3.77 -5.69
C LEU A 57 -9.85 3.70 -7.01
N ARG A 58 -9.55 2.70 -7.86
CA ARG A 58 -10.26 2.46 -9.13
C ARG A 58 -10.94 1.09 -9.13
N ALA A 59 -12.17 1.02 -9.66
CA ALA A 59 -12.97 -0.19 -9.72
C ALA A 59 -12.29 -1.31 -10.53
N GLU A 60 -11.64 -0.95 -11.63
CA GLU A 60 -11.00 -1.92 -12.53
C GLU A 60 -9.78 -2.65 -11.94
N GLU A 61 -9.20 -2.17 -10.85
CA GLU A 61 -8.01 -2.77 -10.25
C GLU A 61 -8.28 -4.14 -9.60
N SER A 62 -9.52 -4.43 -9.20
CA SER A 62 -9.93 -5.75 -8.72
C SER A 62 -11.43 -5.86 -8.47
N ALA A 63 -11.97 -7.09 -8.49
CA ALA A 63 -13.38 -7.35 -8.16
C ALA A 63 -13.81 -6.82 -6.77
N ASN A 64 -12.89 -6.80 -5.79
CA ASN A 64 -13.17 -6.23 -4.47
C ASN A 64 -13.24 -4.70 -4.51
N ARG A 65 -12.41 -4.04 -5.34
CA ARG A 65 -12.46 -2.58 -5.52
C ARG A 65 -13.68 -2.14 -6.33
N ALA A 66 -14.14 -2.95 -7.27
CA ALA A 66 -15.37 -2.69 -8.02
C ALA A 66 -16.62 -2.60 -7.14
N LYS A 67 -16.61 -3.23 -5.95
CA LYS A 67 -17.69 -3.16 -4.96
C LYS A 67 -17.62 -1.91 -4.05
N ALA A 68 -16.58 -1.09 -4.19
CA ALA A 68 -16.42 0.11 -3.37
C ALA A 68 -17.48 1.15 -3.75
N LEU A 69 -17.86 1.98 -2.77
CA LEU A 69 -18.75 3.11 -3.00
C LEU A 69 -17.92 4.37 -3.30
N PRO A 70 -18.36 5.25 -4.19
CA PRO A 70 -17.72 6.54 -4.42
C PRO A 70 -17.63 7.40 -3.15
N TRP A 71 -18.65 7.27 -2.30
CA TRP A 71 -18.79 7.99 -1.04
C TRP A 71 -19.39 7.09 0.03
N LYS A 72 -18.79 7.04 1.21
CA LYS A 72 -19.33 6.26 2.35
C LYS A 72 -18.87 6.83 3.69
N LEU A 73 -19.67 6.60 4.73
CA LEU A 73 -19.29 6.89 6.11
C LEU A 73 -18.13 5.97 6.53
N ASN A 74 -17.04 6.55 7.04
CA ASN A 74 -15.99 5.79 7.67
C ASN A 74 -16.33 5.51 9.14
N THR A 75 -16.99 4.39 9.39
CA THR A 75 -17.47 4.01 10.73
C THR A 75 -16.34 3.82 11.75
N ARG A 76 -15.13 3.48 11.28
CA ARG A 76 -13.95 3.30 12.13
C ARG A 76 -13.40 4.61 12.68
N LEU A 77 -13.53 5.70 11.93
CA LEU A 77 -13.03 7.03 12.31
C LEU A 77 -14.13 7.93 12.86
N THR A 78 -15.38 7.63 12.57
CA THR A 78 -16.56 8.38 13.06
C THR A 78 -16.92 7.99 14.50
N ASN A 79 -17.28 8.98 15.30
CA ASN A 79 -17.84 8.80 16.64
C ASN A 79 -18.74 9.99 16.97
N THR A 80 -19.22 10.11 18.23
CA THR A 80 -20.08 11.21 18.68
C THR A 80 -19.49 12.61 18.51
N LYS A 81 -18.15 12.74 18.45
CA LYS A 81 -17.45 14.04 18.37
C LYS A 81 -16.99 14.38 16.96
N ARG A 82 -16.99 13.45 16.04
CA ARG A 82 -16.49 13.66 14.66
C ARG A 82 -17.13 12.72 13.65
N THR A 83 -17.29 13.19 12.44
CA THR A 83 -17.76 12.44 11.27
C THR A 83 -16.69 12.42 10.20
N VAL A 84 -16.31 11.24 9.73
CA VAL A 84 -15.34 11.07 8.64
C VAL A 84 -16.00 10.28 7.50
N HIS A 85 -15.86 10.76 6.27
CA HIS A 85 -16.27 10.04 5.08
C HIS A 85 -15.07 9.60 4.27
N ASP A 86 -15.15 8.42 3.68
CA ASP A 86 -14.25 7.99 2.62
C ASP A 86 -14.83 8.45 1.27
N CYS A 87 -13.99 9.05 0.44
CA CYS A 87 -14.31 9.48 -0.92
C CYS A 87 -13.35 8.83 -1.92
N ASN A 88 -13.88 8.21 -2.95
CA ASN A 88 -13.12 7.61 -4.04
C ASN A 88 -13.42 8.36 -5.35
N PRO A 89 -12.84 9.55 -5.56
CA PRO A 89 -13.22 10.45 -6.66
C PRO A 89 -12.94 9.89 -8.05
N ILE A 90 -11.97 8.98 -8.17
CA ILE A 90 -11.59 8.36 -9.45
C ILE A 90 -12.05 6.90 -9.58
N LEU A 91 -13.02 6.46 -8.75
CA LEU A 91 -13.44 5.06 -8.68
C LEU A 91 -13.84 4.49 -10.05
N GLN A 92 -14.53 5.26 -10.86
CA GLN A 92 -15.05 4.84 -12.17
C GLN A 92 -14.09 5.13 -13.33
N MET A 93 -12.99 5.85 -13.07
CA MET A 93 -12.02 6.18 -14.12
C MET A 93 -11.24 4.95 -14.55
N LYS A 94 -11.00 4.86 -15.86
CA LYS A 94 -10.08 3.89 -16.45
C LYS A 94 -8.64 4.37 -16.29
N GLU A 95 -7.69 3.44 -16.40
CA GLU A 95 -6.27 3.75 -16.24
C GLU A 95 -5.80 4.88 -17.17
N HIS A 96 -6.15 4.78 -18.46
CA HIS A 96 -5.79 5.79 -19.45
C HIS A 96 -6.41 7.16 -19.17
N GLU A 97 -7.61 7.23 -18.60
CA GLU A 97 -8.27 8.48 -18.20
C GLU A 97 -7.52 9.16 -17.04
N VAL A 98 -7.01 8.35 -16.07
CA VAL A 98 -6.20 8.88 -14.97
C VAL A 98 -4.90 9.46 -15.51
N TYR A 99 -4.20 8.76 -16.42
CA TYR A 99 -2.97 9.29 -17.02
C TYR A 99 -3.25 10.54 -17.87
N ALA A 100 -4.35 10.58 -18.61
CA ALA A 100 -4.76 11.78 -19.35
C ALA A 100 -5.02 12.97 -18.41
N ALA A 101 -5.71 12.73 -17.28
CA ALA A 101 -5.96 13.77 -16.27
C ALA A 101 -4.68 14.29 -15.62
N VAL A 102 -3.72 13.40 -15.31
CA VAL A 102 -2.41 13.78 -14.78
C VAL A 102 -1.65 14.66 -15.77
N ALA A 103 -1.63 14.27 -17.05
CA ALA A 103 -0.98 15.04 -18.11
C ALA A 103 -1.66 16.40 -18.33
N ALA A 104 -3.01 16.44 -18.35
CA ALA A 104 -3.77 17.69 -18.49
C ALA A 104 -3.54 18.66 -17.31
N ALA A 105 -3.24 18.14 -16.12
CA ALA A 105 -2.86 18.93 -14.94
C ALA A 105 -1.39 19.38 -14.95
N GLY A 106 -0.62 19.10 -16.01
CA GLY A 106 0.81 19.42 -16.10
C GLY A 106 1.66 18.66 -15.08
N GLN A 107 1.17 17.51 -14.58
CA GLN A 107 1.86 16.70 -13.59
C GLN A 107 2.57 15.51 -14.27
N GLU A 108 3.64 15.06 -13.63
CA GLU A 108 4.33 13.85 -14.06
C GLU A 108 3.84 12.61 -13.29
N VAL A 109 3.76 11.49 -13.99
CA VAL A 109 3.56 10.19 -13.33
C VAL A 109 4.77 9.82 -12.51
N HIS A 110 4.57 9.01 -11.48
CA HIS A 110 5.65 8.54 -10.62
C HIS A 110 6.75 7.84 -11.43
N TRP A 111 8.01 8.15 -11.14
CA TRP A 111 9.18 7.65 -11.89
C TRP A 111 9.23 6.12 -12.01
N ALA A 112 8.65 5.37 -11.06
CA ALA A 112 8.63 3.91 -11.11
C ALA A 112 7.93 3.36 -12.36
N TYR A 113 6.91 4.04 -12.89
CA TYR A 113 6.27 3.65 -14.14
C TYR A 113 7.22 3.84 -15.32
N LYS A 114 7.99 4.95 -15.34
CA LYS A 114 9.05 5.17 -16.34
C LYS A 114 10.17 4.12 -16.26
N ALA A 115 10.39 3.54 -15.07
CA ALA A 115 11.34 2.45 -14.85
C ALA A 115 10.79 1.05 -15.18
N GLY A 116 9.58 0.94 -15.71
CA GLY A 116 8.97 -0.32 -16.15
C GLY A 116 8.13 -1.05 -15.10
N MET A 117 7.78 -0.39 -13.98
CA MET A 117 6.84 -0.96 -13.01
C MET A 117 5.41 -0.88 -13.55
N ASN A 118 4.66 -1.98 -13.49
CA ASN A 118 3.25 -2.02 -13.90
C ASN A 118 2.33 -1.39 -12.86
N ARG A 119 2.77 -1.33 -11.61
CA ARG A 119 1.99 -0.75 -10.50
C ARG A 119 2.88 -0.08 -9.48
N LEU A 120 2.41 1.01 -8.90
CA LEU A 120 3.08 1.62 -7.76
C LEU A 120 2.76 0.86 -6.47
N SER A 121 3.77 0.27 -5.86
CA SER A 121 3.67 -0.50 -4.62
C SER A 121 4.94 -0.35 -3.77
N CYS A 122 5.09 -1.12 -2.68
CA CYS A 122 6.40 -1.30 -2.06
C CYS A 122 7.35 -1.95 -3.07
N SER A 123 8.65 -1.65 -3.02
CA SER A 123 9.65 -2.22 -3.94
C SER A 123 9.53 -3.75 -4.03
N PHE A 124 9.53 -4.43 -2.89
CA PHE A 124 9.25 -5.86 -2.82
C PHE A 124 7.89 -6.07 -2.14
N CYS A 125 6.83 -6.02 -2.93
CA CYS A 125 5.46 -6.30 -2.48
C CYS A 125 5.14 -7.77 -2.73
N VAL A 126 4.72 -8.50 -1.70
CA VAL A 126 4.31 -9.91 -1.82
C VAL A 126 3.15 -10.14 -2.80
N LEU A 127 2.43 -9.08 -3.16
CA LEU A 127 1.33 -9.12 -4.13
C LEU A 127 1.73 -8.56 -5.51
N ALA A 128 3.01 -8.25 -5.72
CA ALA A 128 3.50 -7.79 -7.02
C ALA A 128 3.68 -8.95 -7.99
N GLY A 129 3.57 -8.65 -9.28
CA GLY A 129 3.89 -9.58 -10.34
C GLY A 129 5.40 -9.85 -10.43
N LYS A 130 5.76 -10.92 -11.15
CA LYS A 130 7.16 -11.34 -11.32
C LYS A 130 8.00 -10.23 -11.95
N GLU A 131 7.51 -9.58 -13.00
CA GLU A 131 8.23 -8.53 -13.70
C GLU A 131 8.47 -7.28 -12.82
N ASP A 132 7.48 -6.88 -12.00
CA ASP A 132 7.66 -5.79 -11.04
C ASP A 132 8.75 -6.14 -10.01
N LEU A 133 8.79 -7.38 -9.51
CA LEU A 133 9.80 -7.82 -8.55
C LEU A 133 11.20 -7.88 -9.18
N ARG A 134 11.31 -8.30 -10.43
CA ARG A 134 12.56 -8.28 -11.19
C ARG A 134 13.07 -6.85 -11.45
N THR A 135 12.16 -5.95 -11.82
CA THR A 135 12.48 -4.53 -11.97
C THR A 135 12.94 -3.94 -10.64
N ALA A 136 12.23 -4.23 -9.55
CA ALA A 136 12.63 -3.79 -8.21
C ALA A 136 14.01 -4.33 -7.79
N ALA A 137 14.31 -5.59 -8.11
CA ALA A 137 15.62 -6.20 -7.84
C ALA A 137 16.76 -5.47 -8.53
N LYS A 138 16.58 -5.10 -9.80
CA LYS A 138 17.56 -4.32 -10.56
C LYS A 138 17.75 -2.90 -9.99
N LEU A 139 16.66 -2.26 -9.58
CA LEU A 139 16.69 -0.89 -9.05
C LEU A 139 17.18 -0.80 -7.60
N ARG A 140 17.02 -1.86 -6.82
CA ARG A 140 17.30 -1.87 -5.39
C ARG A 140 18.03 -3.16 -4.95
N PRO A 141 19.26 -3.41 -5.46
CA PRO A 141 19.99 -4.65 -5.17
C PRO A 141 20.30 -4.83 -3.68
N ASP A 142 20.65 -3.75 -2.97
CA ASP A 142 20.93 -3.82 -1.53
C ASP A 142 19.70 -4.22 -0.72
N LEU A 143 18.53 -3.66 -1.11
CA LEU A 143 17.27 -4.01 -0.48
C LEU A 143 16.86 -5.44 -0.82
N LEU A 144 17.13 -5.91 -2.04
CA LEU A 144 16.92 -7.31 -2.42
C LEU A 144 17.67 -8.24 -1.48
N GLN A 145 18.97 -7.98 -1.26
CA GLN A 145 19.79 -8.80 -0.37
C GLN A 145 19.20 -8.86 1.05
N THR A 146 18.77 -7.71 1.57
CA THR A 146 18.11 -7.63 2.89
C THR A 146 16.86 -8.53 2.98
N TYR A 147 16.07 -8.60 1.89
CA TYR A 147 14.88 -9.45 1.84
C TYR A 147 15.23 -10.94 1.71
N LEU A 148 16.27 -11.28 0.94
CA LEU A 148 16.77 -12.66 0.80
C LEU A 148 17.28 -13.18 2.14
N ASP A 149 18.09 -12.39 2.85
CA ASP A 149 18.61 -12.75 4.16
C ASP A 149 17.48 -12.98 5.18
N LEU A 150 16.48 -12.09 5.17
CA LEU A 150 15.32 -12.24 6.06
C LEU A 150 14.47 -13.46 5.70
N GLU A 151 14.31 -13.76 4.41
CA GLU A 151 13.59 -14.96 3.95
C GLU A 151 14.25 -16.24 4.47
N GLN A 152 15.59 -16.30 4.45
CA GLN A 152 16.37 -17.40 5.02
C GLN A 152 16.26 -17.44 6.55
N GLU A 153 16.38 -16.29 7.22
CA GLU A 153 16.29 -16.18 8.68
C GLU A 153 14.97 -16.74 9.23
N ILE A 154 13.85 -16.40 8.59
CA ILE A 154 12.52 -16.81 9.06
C ILE A 154 12.06 -18.17 8.51
N GLY A 155 12.75 -18.75 7.53
CA GLY A 155 12.38 -20.02 6.90
C GLY A 155 11.01 -20.03 6.20
N HIS A 156 10.54 -18.85 5.73
CA HIS A 156 9.23 -18.70 5.11
C HIS A 156 9.34 -18.03 3.75
N THR A 157 8.89 -18.69 2.67
CA THR A 157 8.98 -18.16 1.30
C THR A 157 8.25 -16.85 1.10
N PHE A 158 8.85 -15.94 0.34
CA PHE A 158 8.35 -14.57 0.09
C PHE A 158 6.93 -14.55 -0.52
N GLN A 159 6.67 -15.41 -1.48
CA GLN A 159 5.34 -15.68 -2.01
C GLN A 159 4.98 -17.15 -1.78
N ASN A 160 3.69 -17.49 -1.91
CA ASN A 160 3.23 -18.86 -1.69
C ASN A 160 4.04 -19.85 -2.53
N LYS A 161 4.83 -20.72 -1.87
CA LYS A 161 5.71 -21.74 -2.45
C LYS A 161 6.79 -21.22 -3.42
N ARG A 162 7.13 -19.94 -3.38
CA ARG A 162 8.17 -19.36 -4.23
C ARG A 162 9.05 -18.40 -3.42
N SER A 163 10.35 -18.63 -3.45
CA SER A 163 11.33 -17.72 -2.85
C SER A 163 11.51 -16.46 -3.70
N LEU A 164 11.98 -15.39 -3.07
CA LEU A 164 12.30 -14.16 -3.78
C LEU A 164 13.47 -14.37 -4.75
N ALA A 165 14.44 -15.21 -4.39
CA ALA A 165 15.53 -15.60 -5.27
C ALA A 165 15.03 -16.22 -6.59
N GLU A 166 14.13 -17.22 -6.50
CA GLU A 166 13.54 -17.87 -7.69
C GLU A 166 12.72 -16.89 -8.56
N ILE A 167 12.09 -15.89 -7.96
CA ILE A 167 11.28 -14.91 -8.68
C ILE A 167 12.17 -13.92 -9.44
N THR A 168 13.31 -13.54 -8.86
CA THR A 168 14.19 -12.47 -9.36
C THR A 168 15.36 -12.97 -10.23
N ALA A 169 15.57 -14.26 -10.26
CA ALA A 169 16.52 -14.92 -11.16
C ALA A 169 16.21 -14.71 -12.64
#